data_22037a612c983e1852ded6498c850495
#
_entry.id   22037a612c983e1852ded6498c850495
#
_cell.length_a   1.000
_cell.length_b   1.000
_cell.length_c   1.000
_cell.angle_alpha   90.00
_cell.angle_beta   90.00
_cell.angle_gamma   90.00
#
_symmetry.space_group_name_H-M   'P 1'
#
loop_
_entity.id
_entity.type
_entity.pdbx_description
1 polymer ?
#
loop_
_entity_poly.entity_id
_entity_poly.type
_entity_poly.pdbx_seq_one_letter_code
_entity_poly.pdbx_strand_id
1 'polypeptide(L)'
;MTEMKTIAIIVAGGSGTRFGAEVPKQFLVLGGEPILMRTIEAFEEALRGVDHEIVVTLPVDQFALWNELCERYDFKLPHRVVAGGETRWHSVKNALESIDDSACTDVIAVHDGVRPLASIDLIERVLDAARRDGAAIPVVMLNDSVRQVVGETSHALDRSSLRAVQTPQAFGARVLLDAYSQPFEPTFTDDASVVERNGHKVILVEGDPKNLKITRPMDLSLAEYLLNQDA
;
A
#
# COMPACT_ATOMS: atom_id res chain seq x y z
N MET A 1 -29.56 -7.35 4.41
CA MET A 1 -28.15 -7.66 4.67
C MET A 1 -27.44 -6.34 4.50
N THR A 2 -26.81 -5.80 5.54
CA THR A 2 -26.00 -4.58 5.41
C THR A 2 -24.86 -4.90 4.45
N GLU A 3 -24.77 -4.16 3.34
CA GLU A 3 -23.62 -4.28 2.43
C GLU A 3 -22.35 -3.95 3.22
N MET A 4 -21.38 -4.84 3.18
CA MET A 4 -20.13 -4.73 3.92
C MET A 4 -19.15 -3.88 3.11
N LYS A 5 -18.69 -2.76 3.66
CA LYS A 5 -17.83 -1.77 3.00
C LYS A 5 -16.36 -2.19 3.04
N THR A 6 -15.66 -2.06 1.93
CA THR A 6 -14.20 -2.20 1.85
C THR A 6 -13.54 -0.82 1.84
N ILE A 7 -12.49 -0.63 2.64
CA ILE A 7 -11.72 0.63 2.62
C ILE A 7 -10.31 0.33 2.10
N ALA A 8 -9.87 1.10 1.11
CA ALA A 8 -8.50 1.09 0.62
C ALA A 8 -7.75 2.35 1.09
N ILE A 9 -6.75 2.18 1.95
CA ILE A 9 -5.86 3.26 2.39
C ILE A 9 -4.61 3.24 1.52
N ILE A 10 -4.43 4.26 0.68
CA ILE A 10 -3.26 4.41 -0.19
C ILE A 10 -2.28 5.37 0.46
N VAL A 11 -1.13 4.85 0.91
CA VAL A 11 -0.11 5.64 1.62
C VAL A 11 0.87 6.26 0.64
N ALA A 12 0.84 7.58 0.51
CA ALA A 12 1.66 8.35 -0.44
C ALA A 12 2.50 9.46 0.25
N GLY A 13 2.84 9.28 1.53
CA GLY A 13 3.56 10.27 2.37
C GLY A 13 5.09 10.29 2.22
N GLY A 14 5.68 9.53 1.31
CA GLY A 14 7.14 9.43 1.18
C GLY A 14 7.78 10.70 0.62
N SER A 15 8.79 11.27 1.33
CA SER A 15 9.52 12.47 0.92
C SER A 15 10.35 12.34 -0.37
N GLY A 16 10.43 11.14 -0.96
CA GLY A 16 11.14 10.92 -2.23
C GLY A 16 12.65 11.21 -2.24
N THR A 17 13.29 11.45 -1.08
CA THR A 17 14.69 11.89 -0.97
C THR A 17 15.70 11.00 -1.72
N ARG A 18 15.41 9.70 -1.84
CA ARG A 18 16.23 8.74 -2.60
C ARG A 18 16.07 8.85 -4.13
N PHE A 19 15.03 9.53 -4.60
CA PHE A 19 14.77 9.67 -6.03
C PHE A 19 15.49 10.88 -6.64
N GLY A 20 15.82 11.92 -5.83
CA GLY A 20 16.53 13.12 -6.27
C GLY A 20 15.75 14.00 -7.25
N ALA A 21 14.44 13.81 -7.39
CA ALA A 21 13.59 14.61 -8.26
C ALA A 21 13.03 15.83 -7.51
N GLU A 22 12.79 16.92 -8.25
CA GLU A 22 12.12 18.14 -7.73
C GLU A 22 10.65 17.87 -7.39
N VAL A 23 10.02 16.89 -8.07
CA VAL A 23 8.63 16.48 -7.84
C VAL A 23 8.60 15.22 -6.98
N PRO A 24 7.71 15.13 -5.96
CA PRO A 24 7.53 13.91 -5.18
C PRO A 24 7.26 12.69 -6.07
N LYS A 25 7.90 11.56 -5.77
CA LYS A 25 7.90 10.37 -6.64
C LYS A 25 6.50 9.82 -6.97
N GLN A 26 5.53 9.95 -6.06
CA GLN A 26 4.14 9.54 -6.28
C GLN A 26 3.44 10.34 -7.38
N PHE A 27 3.96 11.51 -7.73
CA PHE A 27 3.45 12.37 -8.80
C PHE A 27 4.26 12.30 -10.10
N LEU A 28 5.30 11.48 -10.14
CA LEU A 28 6.02 11.22 -11.40
C LEU A 28 5.08 10.52 -12.39
N VAL A 29 5.27 10.83 -13.67
CA VAL A 29 4.45 10.29 -14.74
C VAL A 29 4.93 8.89 -15.12
N LEU A 30 4.01 7.96 -15.21
CA LEU A 30 4.19 6.60 -15.70
C LEU A 30 3.11 6.32 -16.75
N GLY A 31 3.52 6.03 -17.98
CA GLY A 31 2.57 5.72 -19.06
C GLY A 31 1.53 6.83 -19.31
N GLY A 32 1.93 8.11 -19.16
CA GLY A 32 1.08 9.26 -19.49
C GLY A 32 0.35 9.91 -18.31
N GLU A 33 0.36 9.33 -17.10
CA GLU A 33 -0.31 9.87 -15.91
C GLU A 33 0.50 9.66 -14.61
N PRO A 34 0.22 10.41 -13.53
CA PRO A 34 0.88 10.26 -12.25
C PRO A 34 0.76 8.85 -11.66
N ILE A 35 1.86 8.35 -11.07
CA ILE A 35 1.92 7.03 -10.42
C ILE A 35 0.76 6.82 -9.43
N LEU A 36 0.45 7.85 -8.63
CA LEU A 36 -0.62 7.76 -7.62
C LEU A 36 -2.00 7.60 -8.26
N MET A 37 -2.26 8.24 -9.41
CA MET A 37 -3.53 8.08 -10.14
C MET A 37 -3.71 6.64 -10.58
N ARG A 38 -2.69 6.03 -11.21
CA ARG A 38 -2.70 4.62 -11.58
C ARG A 38 -2.95 3.69 -10.41
N THR A 39 -2.34 4.02 -9.26
CA THR A 39 -2.57 3.22 -8.04
C THR A 39 -4.03 3.31 -7.60
N ILE A 40 -4.64 4.49 -7.64
CA ILE A 40 -6.07 4.68 -7.31
C ILE A 40 -6.95 3.93 -8.32
N GLU A 41 -6.66 4.04 -9.62
CA GLU A 41 -7.39 3.35 -10.69
C GLU A 41 -7.40 1.84 -10.52
N ALA A 42 -6.26 1.24 -10.17
CA ALA A 42 -6.16 -0.20 -9.92
C ALA A 42 -7.10 -0.65 -8.79
N PHE A 43 -7.21 0.14 -7.72
CA PHE A 43 -8.15 -0.16 -6.63
C PHE A 43 -9.60 0.10 -7.00
N GLU A 44 -9.90 1.19 -7.71
CA GLU A 44 -11.26 1.47 -8.19
C GLU A 44 -11.76 0.36 -9.12
N GLU A 45 -10.90 -0.15 -9.99
CA GLU A 45 -11.23 -1.27 -10.87
C GLU A 45 -11.43 -2.58 -10.10
N ALA A 46 -10.54 -2.91 -9.17
CA ALA A 46 -10.64 -4.12 -8.36
C ALA A 46 -11.84 -4.12 -7.41
N LEU A 47 -12.30 -2.95 -7.00
CA LEU A 47 -13.46 -2.79 -6.10
C LEU A 47 -14.75 -2.45 -6.84
N ARG A 48 -14.75 -2.51 -8.17
CA ARG A 48 -15.94 -2.22 -8.98
C ARG A 48 -17.12 -3.11 -8.59
N GLY A 49 -18.25 -2.50 -8.23
CA GLY A 49 -19.45 -3.20 -7.81
C GLY A 49 -19.49 -3.64 -6.33
N VAL A 50 -18.46 -3.30 -5.56
CA VAL A 50 -18.41 -3.45 -4.11
C VAL A 50 -18.59 -2.08 -3.46
N ASP A 51 -19.33 -1.98 -2.34
CA ASP A 51 -19.35 -0.74 -1.56
C ASP A 51 -17.95 -0.48 -1.00
N HIS A 52 -17.33 0.64 -1.40
CA HIS A 52 -15.96 0.93 -1.04
C HIS A 52 -15.66 2.41 -0.88
N GLU A 53 -14.52 2.68 -0.24
CA GLU A 53 -13.95 4.02 -0.12
C GLU A 53 -12.44 3.95 -0.31
N ILE A 54 -11.90 4.89 -1.09
CA ILE A 54 -10.46 5.07 -1.24
C ILE A 54 -10.02 6.29 -0.42
N VAL A 55 -9.09 6.07 0.52
CA VAL A 55 -8.50 7.10 1.36
C VAL A 55 -7.02 7.23 1.02
N VAL A 56 -6.60 8.41 0.58
CA VAL A 56 -5.20 8.69 0.21
C VAL A 56 -4.55 9.51 1.31
N THR A 57 -3.40 9.07 1.84
CA THR A 57 -2.65 9.89 2.78
C THR A 57 -1.51 10.61 2.08
N LEU A 58 -1.48 11.94 2.19
CA LEU A 58 -0.45 12.82 1.61
C LEU A 58 0.10 13.79 2.67
N PRO A 59 1.35 14.23 2.57
CA PRO A 59 1.81 15.41 3.29
C PRO A 59 0.93 16.62 2.97
N VAL A 60 0.63 17.43 3.98
CA VAL A 60 -0.28 18.58 3.84
C VAL A 60 0.20 19.59 2.78
N ASP A 61 1.51 19.79 2.69
CA ASP A 61 2.17 20.67 1.70
C ASP A 61 2.01 20.17 0.25
N GLN A 62 1.57 18.93 0.05
CA GLN A 62 1.35 18.35 -1.28
C GLN A 62 -0.13 18.35 -1.71
N PHE A 63 -1.05 18.78 -0.87
CA PHE A 63 -2.49 18.80 -1.21
C PHE A 63 -2.80 19.70 -2.39
N ALA A 64 -2.20 20.90 -2.41
CA ALA A 64 -2.41 21.85 -3.51
C ALA A 64 -1.90 21.29 -4.85
N LEU A 65 -0.72 20.69 -4.85
CA LEU A 65 -0.16 20.04 -6.03
C LEU A 65 -1.01 18.86 -6.49
N TRP A 66 -1.52 18.04 -5.55
CA TRP A 66 -2.40 16.92 -5.89
C TRP A 66 -3.70 17.40 -6.57
N ASN A 67 -4.34 18.43 -6.02
CA ASN A 67 -5.55 19.01 -6.62
C ASN A 67 -5.26 19.56 -8.03
N GLU A 68 -4.15 20.29 -8.22
CA GLU A 68 -3.74 20.79 -9.54
C GLU A 68 -3.53 19.63 -10.55
N LEU A 69 -2.92 18.53 -10.10
CA LEU A 69 -2.73 17.35 -10.94
C LEU A 69 -4.07 16.69 -11.28
N CYS A 70 -5.00 16.55 -10.32
CA CYS A 70 -6.33 16.02 -10.60
C CYS A 70 -7.09 16.87 -11.65
N GLU A 71 -7.00 18.18 -11.57
CA GLU A 71 -7.58 19.08 -12.59
C GLU A 71 -6.89 18.91 -13.95
N ARG A 72 -5.55 18.89 -13.98
CA ARG A 72 -4.75 18.79 -15.21
C ARG A 72 -5.01 17.49 -15.98
N TYR A 73 -5.19 16.37 -15.26
CA TYR A 73 -5.42 15.05 -15.86
C TYR A 73 -6.90 14.68 -15.96
N ASP A 74 -7.82 15.60 -15.61
CA ASP A 74 -9.26 15.35 -15.53
C ASP A 74 -9.60 14.11 -14.67
N PHE A 75 -8.84 13.91 -13.59
CA PHE A 75 -8.95 12.76 -12.70
C PHE A 75 -10.13 12.92 -11.75
N LYS A 76 -11.20 12.13 -11.95
CA LYS A 76 -12.51 12.26 -11.28
C LYS A 76 -12.87 11.06 -10.40
N LEU A 77 -11.99 10.06 -10.28
CA LEU A 77 -12.29 8.91 -9.43
C LEU A 77 -12.50 9.35 -7.98
N PRO A 78 -13.57 8.86 -7.34
CA PRO A 78 -13.87 9.24 -5.96
C PRO A 78 -12.76 8.79 -5.01
N HIS A 79 -12.19 9.73 -4.27
CA HIS A 79 -11.23 9.43 -3.21
C HIS A 79 -11.18 10.57 -2.21
N ARG A 80 -10.83 10.26 -0.97
CA ARG A 80 -10.67 11.24 0.09
C ARG A 80 -9.20 11.39 0.46
N VAL A 81 -8.73 12.62 0.59
CA VAL A 81 -7.34 12.92 0.97
C VAL A 81 -7.29 13.24 2.47
N VAL A 82 -6.37 12.59 3.16
CA VAL A 82 -6.12 12.77 4.61
C VAL A 82 -4.66 13.15 4.83
N ALA A 83 -4.41 13.97 5.82
CA ALA A 83 -3.04 14.37 6.19
C ALA A 83 -2.23 13.13 6.61
N GLY A 84 -1.09 12.93 5.97
CA GLY A 84 -0.09 11.97 6.41
C GLY A 84 0.54 12.39 7.74
N GLY A 85 1.21 11.45 8.40
CA GLY A 85 1.93 11.69 9.64
C GLY A 85 3.44 11.59 9.46
N GLU A 86 4.15 11.72 10.57
CA GLU A 86 5.62 11.72 10.62
C GLU A 86 6.24 10.43 10.04
N THR A 87 5.58 9.28 10.25
CA THR A 87 5.98 7.99 9.72
C THR A 87 4.85 7.35 8.92
N ARG A 88 5.16 6.22 8.24
CA ARG A 88 4.15 5.43 7.55
C ARG A 88 3.05 4.97 8.52
N TRP A 89 3.42 4.54 9.73
CA TRP A 89 2.47 4.15 10.77
C TRP A 89 1.52 5.30 11.13
N HIS A 90 2.05 6.51 11.37
CA HIS A 90 1.21 7.68 11.69
C HIS A 90 0.29 8.06 10.53
N SER A 91 0.73 7.89 9.29
CA SER A 91 -0.11 8.14 8.12
C SER A 91 -1.29 7.18 8.04
N VAL A 92 -1.06 5.88 8.28
CA VAL A 92 -2.13 4.87 8.35
C VAL A 92 -3.05 5.15 9.53
N LYS A 93 -2.51 5.49 10.71
CA LYS A 93 -3.29 5.85 11.89
C LYS A 93 -4.23 7.02 11.63
N ASN A 94 -3.73 8.10 11.02
CA ASN A 94 -4.55 9.27 10.67
C ASN A 94 -5.69 8.88 9.70
N ALA A 95 -5.42 8.00 8.73
CA ALA A 95 -6.45 7.50 7.84
C ALA A 95 -7.50 6.68 8.60
N LEU A 96 -7.08 5.76 9.48
CA LEU A 96 -7.99 4.96 10.30
C LEU A 96 -8.86 5.82 11.22
N GLU A 97 -8.29 6.83 11.87
CA GLU A 97 -9.02 7.78 12.73
C GLU A 97 -10.01 8.67 11.96
N SER A 98 -9.85 8.79 10.64
CA SER A 98 -10.77 9.52 9.77
C SER A 98 -11.95 8.68 9.26
N ILE A 99 -11.95 7.37 9.51
CA ILE A 99 -13.05 6.47 9.15
C ILE A 99 -14.20 6.65 10.14
N ASP A 100 -15.41 6.85 9.65
CA ASP A 100 -16.59 6.89 10.49
C ASP A 100 -16.92 5.46 10.99
N ASP A 101 -16.91 5.25 12.31
CA ASP A 101 -17.25 3.97 12.96
C ASP A 101 -18.69 3.51 12.67
N SER A 102 -19.57 4.41 12.24
CA SER A 102 -20.94 4.06 11.84
C SER A 102 -21.01 3.27 10.52
N ALA A 103 -19.94 3.30 9.72
CA ALA A 103 -19.86 2.52 8.51
C ALA A 103 -19.58 1.04 8.84
N CYS A 104 -20.39 0.11 8.31
CA CYS A 104 -20.18 -1.34 8.41
C CYS A 104 -18.97 -1.75 7.56
N THR A 105 -17.77 -1.42 8.03
CA THR A 105 -16.52 -1.77 7.33
C THR A 105 -16.14 -3.20 7.65
N ASP A 106 -15.91 -4.00 6.60
CA ASP A 106 -15.52 -5.41 6.70
C ASP A 106 -14.00 -5.57 6.67
N VAL A 107 -13.39 -5.03 5.61
CA VAL A 107 -11.95 -5.16 5.35
C VAL A 107 -11.35 -3.79 5.06
N ILE A 108 -10.15 -3.58 5.60
CA ILE A 108 -9.31 -2.43 5.29
C ILE A 108 -8.03 -2.94 4.64
N ALA A 109 -7.73 -2.46 3.44
CA ALA A 109 -6.47 -2.70 2.74
C ALA A 109 -5.56 -1.47 2.85
N VAL A 110 -4.29 -1.67 3.16
CA VAL A 110 -3.27 -0.62 3.17
C VAL A 110 -2.28 -0.87 2.04
N HIS A 111 -2.10 0.12 1.18
CA HIS A 111 -1.28 -0.02 -0.03
C HIS A 111 -0.29 1.15 -0.19
N ASP A 112 0.90 0.83 -0.68
CA ASP A 112 1.89 1.86 -1.03
C ASP A 112 1.46 2.60 -2.31
N GLY A 113 1.25 3.91 -2.26
CA GLY A 113 0.86 4.75 -3.41
C GLY A 113 1.88 4.82 -4.55
N VAL A 114 2.97 4.09 -4.43
CA VAL A 114 4.04 3.95 -5.44
C VAL A 114 4.20 2.51 -5.94
N ARG A 115 3.12 1.71 -5.90
CA ARG A 115 3.00 0.40 -6.54
C ARG A 115 1.85 0.38 -7.55
N PRO A 116 2.01 1.10 -8.67
CA PRO A 116 0.92 1.30 -9.64
C PRO A 116 0.58 0.08 -10.48
N LEU A 117 1.35 -1.00 -10.36
CA LEU A 117 1.18 -2.22 -11.14
C LEU A 117 0.60 -3.39 -10.32
N ALA A 118 -0.07 -3.10 -9.20
CA ALA A 118 -0.84 -4.10 -8.48
C ALA A 118 -2.00 -4.56 -9.37
N SER A 119 -2.01 -5.84 -9.76
CA SER A 119 -3.07 -6.39 -10.60
C SER A 119 -4.39 -6.51 -9.83
N ILE A 120 -5.51 -6.44 -10.55
CA ILE A 120 -6.85 -6.66 -9.99
C ILE A 120 -6.90 -8.00 -9.24
N ASP A 121 -6.44 -9.08 -9.87
CA ASP A 121 -6.38 -10.41 -9.27
C ASP A 121 -5.57 -10.46 -7.96
N LEU A 122 -4.45 -9.73 -7.89
CA LEU A 122 -3.67 -9.63 -6.65
C LEU A 122 -4.46 -8.92 -5.55
N ILE A 123 -5.10 -7.78 -5.86
CA ILE A 123 -5.89 -7.01 -4.90
C ILE A 123 -7.05 -7.87 -4.38
N GLU A 124 -7.83 -8.45 -5.27
CA GLU A 124 -8.98 -9.32 -4.92
C GLU A 124 -8.55 -10.51 -4.06
N ARG A 125 -7.50 -11.24 -4.47
CA ARG A 125 -6.97 -12.39 -3.73
C ARG A 125 -6.56 -12.05 -2.31
N VAL A 126 -5.93 -10.89 -2.10
CA VAL A 126 -5.52 -10.43 -0.76
C VAL A 126 -6.73 -10.04 0.08
N LEU A 127 -7.70 -9.33 -0.50
CA LEU A 127 -8.95 -8.95 0.18
C LEU A 127 -9.75 -10.18 0.61
N ASP A 128 -9.90 -11.16 -0.28
CA ASP A 128 -10.64 -12.39 0.01
C ASP A 128 -9.95 -13.23 1.09
N ALA A 129 -8.62 -13.30 1.08
CA ALA A 129 -7.89 -13.96 2.14
C ALA A 129 -8.07 -13.23 3.48
N ALA A 130 -8.06 -11.90 3.51
CA ALA A 130 -8.31 -11.13 4.72
C ALA A 130 -9.74 -11.29 5.26
N ARG A 131 -10.74 -11.36 4.38
CA ARG A 131 -12.14 -11.65 4.77
C ARG A 131 -12.27 -13.02 5.42
N ARG A 132 -11.59 -14.02 4.87
CA ARG A 132 -11.67 -15.41 5.37
C ARG A 132 -10.85 -15.63 6.64
N ASP A 133 -9.63 -15.08 6.70
CA ASP A 133 -8.62 -15.42 7.71
C ASP A 133 -8.31 -14.29 8.69
N GLY A 134 -8.88 -13.09 8.47
CA GLY A 134 -8.73 -11.91 9.34
C GLY A 134 -7.55 -10.99 9.00
N ALA A 135 -6.46 -11.50 8.41
CA ALA A 135 -5.29 -10.73 8.02
C ALA A 135 -4.51 -11.45 6.91
N ALA A 136 -4.18 -10.76 5.82
CA ALA A 136 -3.45 -11.32 4.69
C ALA A 136 -2.50 -10.32 4.04
N ILE A 137 -1.32 -10.81 3.64
CA ILE A 137 -0.31 -10.03 2.94
C ILE A 137 0.28 -10.79 1.76
N PRO A 138 0.56 -10.12 0.63
CA PRO A 138 1.19 -10.75 -0.52
C PRO A 138 2.71 -10.81 -0.33
N VAL A 139 3.29 -11.94 -0.75
CA VAL A 139 4.72 -12.18 -0.64
C VAL A 139 5.29 -12.78 -1.90
N VAL A 140 6.55 -12.47 -2.20
CA VAL A 140 7.30 -13.09 -3.31
C VAL A 140 8.58 -13.73 -2.80
N MET A 141 9.08 -14.71 -3.53
CA MET A 141 10.35 -15.36 -3.22
C MET A 141 11.54 -14.41 -3.47
N LEU A 142 12.60 -14.58 -2.68
CA LEU A 142 13.86 -13.86 -2.89
C LEU A 142 14.71 -14.62 -3.92
N ASN A 143 15.15 -13.92 -4.96
CA ASN A 143 15.99 -14.51 -6.01
C ASN A 143 17.47 -14.55 -5.61
N ASP A 144 17.94 -13.52 -4.89
CA ASP A 144 19.34 -13.40 -4.48
C ASP A 144 19.63 -14.11 -3.15
N SER A 145 20.90 -14.43 -2.92
CA SER A 145 21.36 -14.89 -1.60
C SER A 145 21.27 -13.76 -0.59
N VAL A 146 20.74 -14.06 0.61
CA VAL A 146 20.52 -13.09 1.69
C VAL A 146 21.54 -13.28 2.79
N ARG A 147 22.07 -12.18 3.31
CA ARG A 147 22.99 -12.18 4.46
C ARG A 147 22.45 -11.26 5.55
N GLN A 148 22.48 -11.75 6.79
CA GLN A 148 22.29 -10.89 7.96
C GLN A 148 23.61 -10.24 8.31
N VAL A 149 23.62 -8.91 8.45
CA VAL A 149 24.79 -8.12 8.85
C VAL A 149 24.68 -7.82 10.35
N VAL A 150 25.75 -8.10 11.10
CA VAL A 150 25.83 -7.81 12.53
C VAL A 150 27.18 -7.10 12.78
N GLY A 151 27.14 -5.79 12.97
CA GLY A 151 28.34 -4.96 13.03
C GLY A 151 29.17 -5.08 11.76
N GLU A 152 30.43 -5.48 11.87
CA GLU A 152 31.38 -5.68 10.75
C GLU A 152 31.32 -7.09 10.13
N THR A 153 30.52 -7.99 10.69
CA THR A 153 30.41 -9.39 10.24
C THR A 153 29.08 -9.66 9.54
N SER A 154 29.01 -10.76 8.82
CA SER A 154 27.75 -11.21 8.24
C SER A 154 27.69 -12.73 8.14
N HIS A 155 26.46 -13.28 8.16
CA HIS A 155 26.23 -14.71 7.90
C HIS A 155 25.09 -14.89 6.90
N ALA A 156 25.15 -15.99 6.13
CA ALA A 156 24.12 -16.31 5.16
C ALA A 156 22.84 -16.75 5.88
N LEU A 157 21.68 -16.29 5.38
CA LEU A 157 20.38 -16.80 5.77
C LEU A 157 19.87 -17.80 4.74
N ASP A 158 19.09 -18.78 5.19
CA ASP A 158 18.37 -19.67 4.31
C ASP A 158 17.22 -18.91 3.65
N ARG A 159 17.42 -18.50 2.40
CA ARG A 159 16.42 -17.76 1.62
C ARG A 159 15.14 -18.55 1.36
N SER A 160 15.17 -19.89 1.46
CA SER A 160 13.97 -20.71 1.24
C SER A 160 12.88 -20.43 2.30
N SER A 161 13.29 -20.00 3.49
CA SER A 161 12.40 -19.60 4.58
C SER A 161 12.00 -18.11 4.57
N LEU A 162 12.57 -17.30 3.66
CA LEU A 162 12.35 -15.85 3.60
C LEU A 162 11.45 -15.48 2.44
N ARG A 163 10.70 -14.41 2.62
CA ARG A 163 9.84 -13.80 1.59
C ARG A 163 10.02 -12.30 1.59
N ALA A 164 9.95 -11.69 0.41
CA ALA A 164 9.79 -10.24 0.31
C ALA A 164 8.30 -9.90 0.37
N VAL A 165 7.95 -8.99 1.28
CA VAL A 165 6.57 -8.57 1.52
C VAL A 165 6.20 -7.46 0.56
N GLN A 166 4.98 -7.52 0.04
CA GLN A 166 4.39 -6.48 -0.80
C GLN A 166 3.15 -5.87 -0.13
N THR A 167 2.50 -4.93 -0.81
CA THR A 167 1.17 -4.43 -0.53
C THR A 167 0.29 -4.60 -1.78
N PRO A 168 -1.07 -4.67 -1.64
CA PRO A 168 -1.85 -4.34 -0.46
C PRO A 168 -1.68 -5.34 0.69
N GLN A 169 -1.70 -4.84 1.92
CA GLN A 169 -1.86 -5.64 3.12
C GLN A 169 -3.30 -5.45 3.59
N ALA A 170 -4.08 -6.52 3.69
CA ALA A 170 -5.50 -6.41 4.01
C ALA A 170 -5.82 -7.11 5.33
N PHE A 171 -6.76 -6.51 6.06
CA PHE A 171 -7.11 -6.93 7.41
C PHE A 171 -8.61 -6.76 7.64
N GLY A 172 -9.21 -7.65 8.42
CA GLY A 172 -10.53 -7.37 8.99
C GLY A 172 -10.51 -6.03 9.71
N ALA A 173 -11.52 -5.20 9.50
CA ALA A 173 -11.50 -3.82 9.99
C ALA A 173 -11.22 -3.73 11.50
N ARG A 174 -11.88 -4.55 12.32
CA ARG A 174 -11.62 -4.59 13.77
C ARG A 174 -10.19 -4.99 14.11
N VAL A 175 -9.63 -5.97 13.39
CA VAL A 175 -8.26 -6.43 13.62
C VAL A 175 -7.26 -5.29 13.43
N LEU A 176 -7.41 -4.50 12.35
CA LEU A 176 -6.51 -3.39 12.07
C LEU A 176 -6.72 -2.22 13.05
N LEU A 177 -7.97 -1.84 13.32
CA LEU A 177 -8.30 -0.76 14.26
C LEU A 177 -7.77 -1.06 15.66
N ASP A 178 -7.98 -2.28 16.16
CA ASP A 178 -7.48 -2.70 17.47
C ASP A 178 -5.93 -2.71 17.49
N ALA A 179 -5.29 -3.20 16.43
CA ALA A 179 -3.83 -3.20 16.31
C ALA A 179 -3.24 -1.77 16.32
N TYR A 180 -3.90 -0.82 15.67
CA TYR A 180 -3.47 0.58 15.66
C TYR A 180 -3.88 1.38 16.91
N SER A 181 -4.58 0.80 17.87
CA SER A 181 -4.81 1.41 19.20
C SER A 181 -3.57 1.37 20.10
N GLN A 182 -2.60 0.48 19.83
CA GLN A 182 -1.34 0.41 20.54
C GLN A 182 -0.42 1.59 20.20
N PRO A 183 0.54 1.97 21.09
CA PRO A 183 1.50 3.02 20.78
C PRO A 183 2.43 2.64 19.65
N PHE A 184 2.95 3.65 18.94
CA PHE A 184 3.96 3.46 17.90
C PHE A 184 5.25 2.83 18.47
N GLU A 185 5.78 1.83 17.77
CA GLU A 185 7.11 1.27 18.01
C GLU A 185 7.99 1.42 16.75
N PRO A 186 9.27 1.83 16.87
CA PRO A 186 10.17 1.96 15.72
C PRO A 186 10.44 0.65 14.96
N THR A 187 10.09 -0.49 15.55
CA THR A 187 10.19 -1.82 14.96
C THR A 187 9.07 -2.13 13.99
N PHE A 188 8.02 -1.33 13.93
CA PHE A 188 6.94 -1.48 12.97
C PHE A 188 7.41 -1.12 11.56
N THR A 189 7.63 -2.13 10.73
CA THR A 189 8.11 -1.97 9.35
C THR A 189 6.99 -1.88 8.33
N ASP A 190 5.84 -2.49 8.66
CA ASP A 190 4.62 -2.55 7.83
C ASP A 190 3.38 -2.77 8.71
N ASP A 191 2.19 -2.88 8.12
CA ASP A 191 0.94 -3.04 8.85
C ASP A 191 0.81 -4.46 9.45
N ALA A 192 1.39 -5.45 8.78
CA ALA A 192 1.43 -6.82 9.28
C ALA A 192 2.17 -6.89 10.62
N SER A 193 3.31 -6.22 10.74
CA SER A 193 4.09 -6.20 12.00
C SER A 193 3.32 -5.54 13.17
N VAL A 194 2.47 -4.55 12.88
CA VAL A 194 1.56 -3.93 13.87
C VAL A 194 0.50 -4.93 14.33
N VAL A 195 -0.10 -5.66 13.39
CA VAL A 195 -1.14 -6.65 13.65
C VAL A 195 -0.59 -7.88 14.38
N GLU A 196 0.59 -8.36 14.00
CA GLU A 196 1.29 -9.47 14.70
C GLU A 196 1.66 -9.08 16.12
N ARG A 197 2.13 -7.85 16.34
CA ARG A 197 2.43 -7.33 17.68
C ARG A 197 1.21 -7.31 18.60
N ASN A 198 0.02 -7.12 18.02
CA ASN A 198 -1.28 -7.19 18.71
C ASN A 198 -1.79 -8.63 18.91
N GLY A 199 -0.99 -9.64 18.57
CA GLY A 199 -1.30 -11.05 18.80
C GLY A 199 -2.12 -11.75 17.71
N HIS A 200 -2.36 -11.11 16.57
CA HIS A 200 -3.05 -11.71 15.44
C HIS A 200 -2.09 -12.44 14.50
N LYS A 201 -2.57 -13.54 13.91
CA LYS A 201 -1.83 -14.26 12.87
C LYS A 201 -2.09 -13.61 11.51
N VAL A 202 -1.01 -13.45 10.72
CA VAL A 202 -1.09 -12.96 9.34
C VAL A 202 -0.88 -14.11 8.37
N ILE A 203 -1.76 -14.21 7.35
CA ILE A 203 -1.68 -15.23 6.31
C ILE A 203 -0.88 -14.68 5.12
N LEU A 204 0.03 -15.50 4.60
CA LEU A 204 0.77 -15.18 3.40
C LEU A 204 0.00 -15.66 2.16
N VAL A 205 -0.18 -14.78 1.19
CA VAL A 205 -0.72 -15.12 -0.13
C VAL A 205 0.36 -14.90 -1.20
N GLU A 206 0.21 -15.55 -2.34
CA GLU A 206 1.13 -15.36 -3.45
C GLU A 206 1.07 -13.93 -3.97
N GLY A 207 2.21 -13.25 -4.02
CA GLY A 207 2.37 -11.92 -4.55
C GLY A 207 2.60 -11.94 -6.08
N ASP A 208 2.90 -10.77 -6.64
CA ASP A 208 3.18 -10.61 -8.05
C ASP A 208 4.54 -9.91 -8.24
N PRO A 209 5.51 -10.53 -8.92
CA PRO A 209 6.80 -9.88 -9.23
C PRO A 209 6.65 -8.55 -10.00
N LYS A 210 5.56 -8.35 -10.77
CA LYS A 210 5.26 -7.09 -11.45
C LYS A 210 4.81 -5.99 -10.50
N ASN A 211 4.29 -6.32 -9.32
CA ASN A 211 3.86 -5.36 -8.30
C ASN A 211 5.07 -4.73 -7.58
N LEU A 212 5.94 -4.11 -8.35
CA LEU A 212 7.16 -3.49 -7.84
C LEU A 212 6.86 -2.16 -7.12
N LYS A 213 7.68 -1.84 -6.12
CA LYS A 213 7.64 -0.56 -5.42
C LYS A 213 8.62 0.42 -6.11
N ILE A 214 8.11 1.49 -6.68
CA ILE A 214 8.95 2.53 -7.32
C ILE A 214 9.66 3.33 -6.21
N THR A 215 10.98 3.11 -6.11
CA THR A 215 11.83 3.73 -5.08
C THR A 215 13.05 4.44 -5.65
N ARG A 216 13.48 4.05 -6.85
CA ARG A 216 14.64 4.58 -7.58
C ARG A 216 14.26 4.87 -9.03
N PRO A 217 15.02 5.72 -9.77
CA PRO A 217 14.75 5.99 -11.18
C PRO A 217 14.66 4.73 -12.06
N MET A 218 15.50 3.72 -11.78
CA MET A 218 15.48 2.46 -12.54
C MET A 218 14.15 1.70 -12.38
N ASP A 219 13.50 1.80 -11.19
CA ASP A 219 12.22 1.14 -10.95
C ASP A 219 11.12 1.76 -11.84
N LEU A 220 11.21 3.07 -12.12
CA LEU A 220 10.28 3.75 -13.03
C LEU A 220 10.42 3.23 -14.46
N SER A 221 11.65 3.12 -14.96
CA SER A 221 11.90 2.58 -16.30
C SER A 221 11.45 1.12 -16.43
N LEU A 222 11.65 0.32 -15.38
CA LEU A 222 11.13 -1.04 -15.34
C LEU A 222 9.60 -1.08 -15.31
N ALA A 223 8.97 -0.19 -14.55
CA ALA A 223 7.50 -0.07 -14.52
C ALA A 223 6.93 0.33 -15.88
N GLU A 224 7.56 1.27 -16.60
CA GLU A 224 7.18 1.63 -17.96
C GLU A 224 7.29 0.45 -18.93
N TYR A 225 8.39 -0.31 -18.85
CA TYR A 225 8.54 -1.51 -19.66
C TYR A 225 7.44 -2.54 -19.39
N LEU A 226 7.15 -2.83 -18.12
CA LEU A 226 6.12 -3.80 -17.73
C LEU A 226 4.71 -3.35 -18.16
N LEU A 227 4.41 -2.06 -18.03
CA LEU A 227 3.13 -1.50 -18.44
C LEU A 227 2.88 -1.68 -19.95
N ASN A 228 3.93 -1.51 -20.78
CA ASN A 228 3.84 -1.66 -22.22
C ASN A 228 3.74 -3.13 -22.68
N GLN A 229 4.00 -4.12 -21.82
CA GLN A 229 3.83 -5.54 -22.15
C GLN A 229 2.40 -6.03 -21.94
N ASP A 230 1.62 -5.33 -21.11
CA ASP A 230 0.24 -5.68 -20.79
C ASP A 230 -0.78 -4.84 -21.63
N ALA A 231 -0.30 -3.93 -22.49
CA ALA A 231 -1.07 -3.14 -23.45
C ALA A 231 -1.16 -3.84 -24.80
#